data_1e9f4a1bada66bbc3b6e9ca71bbaccf2
#
_entry.id   1e9f4a1bada66bbc3b6e9ca71bbaccf2
#
_cell.length_a   1.000
_cell.length_b   1.000
_cell.length_c   1.000
_cell.angle_alpha   90.00
_cell.angle_beta   90.00
_cell.angle_gamma   90.00
#
_symmetry.space_group_name_H-M   'P 1'
#
loop_
_entity.id
_entity.type
_entity.pdbx_description
1 polymer ?
#
loop_
_entity_poly.entity_id
_entity_poly.type
_entity_poly.pdbx_seq_one_letter_code
_entity_poly.pdbx_strand_id
1 'polypeptide(L)'
;MKRIAITICAAAFLFACNTEDKKVADTKSEEAKVASVSTDIPSEKKAWVPVDSATAMKKMWEMGTPGAQHAMLAKSNGGWDAEMTMWMAEGSAAQVTKATCTNKMIYDGRYQQSTFKGSFDKMPFEGTSITGYDNSEKMFFSTWMDNMSTGLMTMKGTWDEATKSINLKGKMVCPANGIECEMREVYKIVDDNTHIMEMYGPDMKTGKEFKGMEIKFTRKR
;
A
#
# COMPACT_ATOMS: atom_id res chain seq x y z
N MET A 1 9.45 7.49 -51.41
CA MET A 1 7.99 7.71 -51.43
C MET A 1 7.32 6.46 -51.92
N LYS A 2 6.87 5.57 -51.08
CA LYS A 2 5.98 4.44 -51.41
C LYS A 2 4.92 4.34 -50.32
N ARG A 3 3.70 4.73 -50.63
CA ARG A 3 2.51 4.60 -49.79
C ARG A 3 2.01 3.18 -49.89
N ILE A 4 1.90 2.45 -48.81
CA ILE A 4 1.24 1.17 -48.71
C ILE A 4 -0.15 1.41 -48.12
N ALA A 5 -1.16 1.17 -48.95
CA ALA A 5 -2.57 1.16 -48.56
C ALA A 5 -2.90 -0.23 -47.98
N ILE A 6 -3.44 -0.30 -46.79
CA ILE A 6 -3.96 -1.51 -46.18
C ILE A 6 -5.48 -1.50 -46.34
N THR A 7 -5.95 -2.42 -47.18
CA THR A 7 -7.37 -2.68 -47.45
C THR A 7 -7.91 -3.55 -46.30
N ILE A 8 -8.97 -3.08 -45.64
CA ILE A 8 -9.72 -3.84 -44.64
C ILE A 8 -10.81 -4.62 -45.36
N CYS A 9 -10.70 -5.95 -45.37
CA CYS A 9 -11.78 -6.85 -45.80
C CYS A 9 -12.67 -7.19 -44.60
N ALA A 10 -13.91 -6.71 -44.63
CA ALA A 10 -14.97 -7.17 -43.76
C ALA A 10 -15.62 -8.42 -44.36
N ALA A 11 -15.50 -9.56 -43.67
CA ALA A 11 -16.25 -10.78 -44.04
C ALA A 11 -17.38 -10.98 -43.03
N ALA A 12 -18.60 -10.78 -43.47
CA ALA A 12 -19.81 -11.14 -42.74
C ALA A 12 -20.11 -12.64 -42.98
N PHE A 13 -20.14 -13.40 -41.90
CA PHE A 13 -20.65 -14.78 -41.91
C PHE A 13 -22.05 -14.84 -41.31
N LEU A 14 -23.02 -15.07 -42.17
CA LEU A 14 -24.37 -15.49 -41.80
C LEU A 14 -24.33 -17.02 -41.58
N PHE A 15 -24.68 -17.50 -40.42
CA PHE A 15 -24.97 -18.90 -40.19
C PHE A 15 -26.46 -19.09 -39.95
N ALA A 16 -27.06 -19.88 -40.84
CA ALA A 16 -28.43 -20.35 -40.77
C ALA A 16 -28.58 -21.44 -39.68
N CYS A 17 -29.71 -21.39 -39.00
CA CYS A 17 -30.17 -22.47 -38.12
C CYS A 17 -30.41 -23.76 -38.86
N ASN A 18 -29.89 -24.87 -38.35
CA ASN A 18 -30.43 -26.20 -38.64
C ASN A 18 -30.60 -26.95 -37.32
N THR A 19 -31.84 -27.31 -37.05
CA THR A 19 -32.27 -28.09 -35.89
C THR A 19 -32.05 -29.57 -36.15
N GLU A 20 -31.21 -30.23 -35.36
CA GLU A 20 -31.26 -31.69 -35.18
C GLU A 20 -31.04 -32.04 -33.69
N ASP A 21 -32.03 -32.72 -33.13
CA ASP A 21 -32.07 -33.27 -31.80
C ASP A 21 -30.96 -34.33 -31.60
N LYS A 22 -30.01 -34.07 -30.71
CA LYS A 22 -29.20 -35.12 -30.09
C LYS A 22 -29.17 -34.91 -28.59
N LYS A 23 -29.72 -35.90 -27.85
CA LYS A 23 -29.54 -36.11 -26.43
C LYS A 23 -28.07 -35.97 -26.06
N VAL A 24 -27.75 -34.99 -25.20
CA VAL A 24 -26.44 -34.85 -24.56
C VAL A 24 -26.65 -35.12 -23.09
N ALA A 25 -25.81 -36.02 -22.59
CA ALA A 25 -25.75 -36.43 -21.19
C ALA A 25 -25.41 -35.25 -20.25
N ASP A 26 -26.07 -35.23 -19.10
CA ASP A 26 -25.80 -34.33 -17.97
C ASP A 26 -24.33 -34.41 -17.54
N THR A 27 -23.56 -33.39 -17.88
CA THR A 27 -22.30 -33.12 -17.21
C THR A 27 -22.55 -31.99 -16.21
N LYS A 28 -22.68 -32.34 -14.92
CA LYS A 28 -22.71 -31.39 -13.83
C LYS A 28 -21.46 -30.51 -13.88
N SER A 29 -21.63 -29.24 -14.23
CA SER A 29 -20.62 -28.22 -13.96
C SER A 29 -20.64 -27.96 -12.45
N GLU A 30 -19.55 -28.29 -11.76
CA GLU A 30 -19.29 -27.79 -10.42
C GLU A 30 -19.08 -26.28 -10.49
N GLU A 31 -20.09 -25.54 -10.10
CA GLU A 31 -19.93 -24.11 -9.77
C GLU A 31 -19.01 -24.02 -8.56
N ALA A 32 -17.80 -23.49 -8.77
CA ALA A 32 -16.92 -23.11 -7.69
C ALA A 32 -17.64 -22.05 -6.82
N LYS A 33 -18.09 -22.47 -5.65
CA LYS A 33 -18.59 -21.59 -4.59
C LYS A 33 -17.45 -20.64 -4.19
N VAL A 34 -17.51 -19.41 -4.69
CA VAL A 34 -16.71 -18.31 -4.14
C VAL A 34 -17.20 -18.11 -2.71
N ALA A 35 -16.40 -18.54 -1.75
CA ALA A 35 -16.67 -18.29 -0.34
C ALA A 35 -16.57 -16.76 -0.13
N SER A 36 -17.70 -16.14 0.14
CA SER A 36 -17.74 -14.75 0.62
C SER A 36 -17.08 -14.72 1.99
N VAL A 37 -15.88 -14.16 2.06
CA VAL A 37 -15.24 -13.83 3.33
C VAL A 37 -16.03 -12.68 3.95
N SER A 38 -16.92 -13.02 4.89
CA SER A 38 -17.59 -12.06 5.75
C SER A 38 -16.56 -11.54 6.75
N THR A 39 -16.08 -10.31 6.55
CA THR A 39 -15.33 -9.59 7.57
C THR A 39 -16.32 -8.89 8.50
N ASP A 40 -16.98 -9.64 9.35
CA ASP A 40 -17.81 -9.11 10.41
C ASP A 40 -16.92 -8.56 11.54
N ILE A 41 -16.50 -7.30 11.39
CA ILE A 41 -16.10 -6.49 12.53
C ILE A 41 -17.41 -5.89 13.10
N PRO A 42 -17.82 -6.19 14.34
CA PRO A 42 -18.95 -5.54 14.97
C PRO A 42 -18.58 -4.10 15.31
N SER A 43 -18.68 -3.19 14.36
CA SER A 43 -18.75 -1.78 14.69
C SER A 43 -20.22 -1.47 15.00
N GLU A 44 -20.52 -0.96 16.18
CA GLU A 44 -21.82 -0.35 16.44
C GLU A 44 -22.07 0.67 15.33
N LYS A 45 -22.95 0.34 14.39
CA LYS A 45 -23.33 1.26 13.31
C LYS A 45 -24.06 2.42 13.95
N LYS A 46 -23.36 3.53 14.15
CA LYS A 46 -24.00 4.78 14.52
C LYS A 46 -25.10 5.09 13.52
N ALA A 47 -26.31 5.41 14.00
CA ALA A 47 -27.42 5.79 13.15
C ALA A 47 -27.04 6.99 12.29
N TRP A 48 -27.49 7.01 11.04
CA TRP A 48 -27.28 8.15 10.15
C TRP A 48 -27.98 9.39 10.73
N VAL A 49 -27.24 10.49 10.85
CA VAL A 49 -27.77 11.79 11.29
C VAL A 49 -27.86 12.70 10.06
N PRO A 50 -29.06 13.19 9.68
CA PRO A 50 -29.19 14.13 8.58
C PRO A 50 -28.44 15.43 8.86
N VAL A 51 -27.80 15.99 7.82
CA VAL A 51 -27.05 17.24 7.89
C VAL A 51 -27.51 18.14 6.73
N ASP A 52 -27.71 19.43 6.98
CA ASP A 52 -28.03 20.39 5.92
C ASP A 52 -26.85 20.62 4.99
N SER A 53 -27.13 21.05 3.74
CA SER A 53 -26.13 21.17 2.68
C SER A 53 -25.01 22.19 3.01
N ALA A 54 -25.31 23.27 3.71
CA ALA A 54 -24.30 24.29 4.04
C ALA A 54 -23.32 23.74 5.09
N THR A 55 -23.83 23.07 6.12
CA THR A 55 -23.00 22.38 7.12
C THR A 55 -22.19 21.26 6.49
N ALA A 56 -22.77 20.44 5.60
CA ALA A 56 -22.08 19.39 4.90
C ALA A 56 -20.91 19.94 4.05
N MET A 57 -21.16 20.99 3.28
CA MET A 57 -20.13 21.65 2.46
C MET A 57 -19.00 22.22 3.31
N LYS A 58 -19.32 22.94 4.38
CA LYS A 58 -18.33 23.47 5.33
C LYS A 58 -17.45 22.36 5.90
N LYS A 59 -18.04 21.27 6.37
CA LYS A 59 -17.31 20.14 6.91
C LYS A 59 -16.41 19.46 5.87
N MET A 60 -16.88 19.31 4.64
CA MET A 60 -16.09 18.77 3.55
C MET A 60 -14.83 19.61 3.29
N TRP A 61 -14.95 20.94 3.26
CA TRP A 61 -13.80 21.83 3.11
C TRP A 61 -12.84 21.75 4.30
N GLU A 62 -13.34 21.75 5.53
CA GLU A 62 -12.53 21.59 6.73
C GLU A 62 -11.72 20.27 6.70
N MET A 63 -12.37 19.15 6.36
CA MET A 63 -11.71 17.84 6.27
C MET A 63 -10.73 17.76 5.10
N GLY A 64 -11.04 18.39 3.98
CA GLY A 64 -10.18 18.38 2.78
C GLY A 64 -8.99 19.34 2.82
N THR A 65 -8.86 20.18 3.84
CA THR A 65 -7.79 21.19 3.92
C THR A 65 -6.55 20.63 4.62
N PRO A 66 -5.35 20.65 3.97
CA PRO A 66 -4.10 20.24 4.62
C PRO A 66 -3.78 21.06 5.87
N GLY A 67 -3.35 20.41 6.94
CA GLY A 67 -2.99 21.02 8.21
C GLY A 67 -1.54 20.74 8.64
N ALA A 68 -1.28 20.86 9.94
CA ALA A 68 0.07 20.74 10.52
C ALA A 68 0.73 19.37 10.22
N GLN A 69 -0.05 18.28 10.24
CA GLN A 69 0.46 16.93 9.95
C GLN A 69 0.90 16.79 8.49
N HIS A 70 0.19 17.41 7.56
CA HIS A 70 0.58 17.48 6.16
C HIS A 70 1.86 18.33 5.95
N ALA A 71 1.97 19.45 6.66
CA ALA A 71 3.17 20.25 6.67
C ALA A 71 4.38 19.51 7.27
N MET A 72 4.15 18.65 8.27
CA MET A 72 5.18 17.77 8.83
C MET A 72 5.69 16.78 7.78
N LEU A 73 4.81 16.12 7.04
CA LEU A 73 5.20 15.23 5.94
C LEU A 73 6.00 15.98 4.86
N ALA A 74 5.59 17.20 4.53
CA ALA A 74 6.26 18.03 3.51
C ALA A 74 7.73 18.36 3.86
N LYS A 75 8.12 18.37 5.13
CA LYS A 75 9.52 18.58 5.55
C LYS A 75 10.46 17.50 5.03
N SER A 76 9.97 16.30 4.78
CA SER A 76 10.76 15.20 4.22
C SER A 76 10.83 15.19 2.68
N ASN A 77 10.27 16.19 1.99
CA ASN A 77 10.41 16.31 0.53
C ASN A 77 11.87 16.32 0.08
N GLY A 78 12.13 15.75 -1.09
CA GLY A 78 13.46 15.68 -1.70
C GLY A 78 14.03 14.27 -1.77
N GLY A 79 15.31 14.19 -2.10
CA GLY A 79 16.03 12.93 -2.27
C GLY A 79 16.68 12.45 -0.97
N TRP A 80 16.70 11.15 -0.79
CA TRP A 80 17.29 10.47 0.36
C TRP A 80 18.09 9.25 -0.10
N ASP A 81 19.21 9.01 0.55
CA ASP A 81 19.89 7.71 0.53
C ASP A 81 19.26 6.84 1.63
N ALA A 82 18.88 5.61 1.27
CA ALA A 82 18.25 4.65 2.15
C ALA A 82 19.17 3.44 2.33
N GLU A 83 19.68 3.24 3.54
CA GLU A 83 20.39 2.03 3.94
C GLU A 83 19.42 1.11 4.65
N MET A 84 19.11 -0.02 4.02
CA MET A 84 18.13 -1.00 4.52
C MET A 84 18.86 -2.18 5.13
N THR A 85 18.57 -2.47 6.38
CA THR A 85 19.03 -3.64 7.13
C THR A 85 17.87 -4.59 7.33
N MET A 86 18.02 -5.85 6.95
CA MET A 86 16.98 -6.87 7.06
C MET A 86 17.47 -8.08 7.85
N TRP A 87 16.58 -8.68 8.63
CA TRP A 87 16.79 -9.91 9.38
C TRP A 87 15.71 -10.92 8.97
N MET A 88 16.13 -12.10 8.51
CA MET A 88 15.20 -13.14 8.05
C MET A 88 14.52 -13.91 9.19
N ALA A 89 15.09 -13.84 10.40
CA ALA A 89 14.56 -14.40 11.63
C ALA A 89 15.19 -13.68 12.82
N GLU A 90 14.58 -13.79 13.99
CA GLU A 90 15.16 -13.26 15.23
C GLU A 90 16.56 -13.85 15.47
N GLY A 91 17.56 -12.98 15.71
CA GLY A 91 18.95 -13.38 15.90
C GLY A 91 19.73 -13.82 14.65
N SER A 92 19.13 -13.75 13.46
CA SER A 92 19.85 -14.04 12.21
C SER A 92 20.87 -12.93 11.86
N ALA A 93 21.84 -13.26 11.01
CA ALA A 93 22.75 -12.26 10.46
C ALA A 93 22.01 -11.21 9.65
N ALA A 94 22.38 -9.96 9.83
CA ALA A 94 21.82 -8.84 9.09
C ALA A 94 22.25 -8.86 7.61
N GLN A 95 21.33 -8.57 6.72
CA GLN A 95 21.59 -8.29 5.31
C GLN A 95 21.41 -6.79 5.08
N VAL A 96 22.46 -6.14 4.55
CA VAL A 96 22.42 -4.70 4.30
C VAL A 96 22.40 -4.44 2.79
N THR A 97 21.45 -3.62 2.36
CA THR A 97 21.35 -3.14 0.98
C THR A 97 21.12 -1.64 0.93
N LYS A 98 21.33 -1.04 -0.23
CA LYS A 98 21.16 0.40 -0.43
C LYS A 98 20.14 0.67 -1.51
N ALA A 99 19.33 1.69 -1.25
CA ALA A 99 18.36 2.22 -2.19
C ALA A 99 18.41 3.76 -2.16
N THR A 100 17.69 4.36 -3.08
CA THR A 100 17.37 5.79 -3.05
C THR A 100 15.87 5.95 -2.84
N CYS A 101 15.49 7.00 -2.10
CA CYS A 101 14.10 7.36 -1.93
C CYS A 101 13.91 8.82 -2.37
N THR A 102 12.82 9.11 -3.07
CA THR A 102 12.42 10.48 -3.40
C THR A 102 11.03 10.72 -2.86
N ASN A 103 10.90 11.72 -2.00
CA ASN A 103 9.63 12.13 -1.41
C ASN A 103 9.10 13.39 -2.10
N LYS A 104 7.81 13.41 -2.41
CA LYS A 104 7.13 14.54 -3.04
C LYS A 104 5.70 14.64 -2.52
N MET A 105 5.29 15.85 -2.09
CA MET A 105 3.87 16.10 -1.85
C MET A 105 3.12 16.15 -3.17
N ILE A 106 1.95 15.52 -3.20
CA ILE A 106 1.04 15.48 -4.34
C ILE A 106 -0.34 16.00 -3.92
N TYR A 107 -1.20 16.31 -4.90
CA TYR A 107 -2.58 16.82 -4.71
C TYR A 107 -2.62 18.01 -3.73
N ASP A 108 -1.84 19.06 -4.05
CA ASP A 108 -1.76 20.32 -3.28
C ASP A 108 -1.42 20.08 -1.80
N GLY A 109 -0.46 19.19 -1.53
CA GLY A 109 0.05 18.95 -0.18
C GLY A 109 -0.80 18.01 0.69
N ARG A 110 -1.71 17.27 0.09
CA ARG A 110 -2.58 16.32 0.85
C ARG A 110 -1.91 15.00 1.15
N TYR A 111 -1.07 14.51 0.24
CA TYR A 111 -0.39 13.22 0.36
C TYR A 111 1.09 13.37 0.03
N GLN A 112 1.90 12.53 0.63
CA GLN A 112 3.29 12.36 0.24
C GLN A 112 3.43 11.08 -0.56
N GLN A 113 3.98 11.16 -1.76
CA GLN A 113 4.44 10.03 -2.53
C GLN A 113 5.93 9.83 -2.28
N SER A 114 6.32 8.61 -1.92
CA SER A 114 7.70 8.17 -1.77
C SER A 114 8.00 7.13 -2.83
N THR A 115 9.03 7.35 -3.65
CA THR A 115 9.46 6.41 -4.68
C THR A 115 10.84 5.89 -4.33
N PHE A 116 10.95 4.57 -4.26
CA PHE A 116 12.18 3.85 -3.93
C PHE A 116 12.76 3.20 -5.17
N LYS A 117 14.10 3.26 -5.31
CA LYS A 117 14.85 2.57 -6.36
C LYS A 117 16.14 2.00 -5.79
N GLY A 118 16.40 0.73 -6.09
CA GLY A 118 17.57 0.04 -5.59
C GLY A 118 17.76 -1.32 -6.25
N SER A 119 18.39 -2.22 -5.53
CA SER A 119 18.48 -3.62 -5.93
C SER A 119 18.32 -4.53 -4.70
N PHE A 120 17.65 -5.63 -4.89
CA PHE A 120 17.51 -6.70 -3.91
C PHE A 120 18.03 -7.99 -4.55
N ASP A 121 19.04 -8.62 -3.94
CA ASP A 121 19.69 -9.83 -4.46
C ASP A 121 20.02 -9.74 -5.97
N LYS A 122 20.64 -8.59 -6.37
CA LYS A 122 21.02 -8.26 -7.76
C LYS A 122 19.85 -8.02 -8.73
N MET A 123 18.59 -8.14 -8.27
CA MET A 123 17.42 -7.79 -9.06
C MET A 123 17.06 -6.31 -8.87
N PRO A 124 16.66 -5.59 -9.91
CA PRO A 124 16.14 -4.23 -9.76
C PRO A 124 14.94 -4.21 -8.82
N PHE A 125 14.98 -3.30 -7.85
CA PHE A 125 13.90 -3.08 -6.90
C PHE A 125 13.31 -1.68 -7.09
N GLU A 126 12.00 -1.62 -7.25
CA GLU A 126 11.24 -0.38 -7.27
C GLU A 126 10.02 -0.51 -6.37
N GLY A 127 9.77 0.50 -5.55
CA GLY A 127 8.60 0.54 -4.68
C GLY A 127 8.04 1.94 -4.55
N THR A 128 6.76 2.03 -4.21
CA THR A 128 6.06 3.30 -3.99
C THR A 128 5.21 3.22 -2.73
N SER A 129 5.30 4.26 -1.92
CA SER A 129 4.41 4.51 -0.78
C SER A 129 3.62 5.79 -1.02
N ILE A 130 2.36 5.79 -0.60
CA ILE A 130 1.56 7.00 -0.39
C ILE A 130 1.30 7.12 1.10
N THR A 131 1.79 8.19 1.71
CA THR A 131 1.55 8.51 3.12
C THR A 131 0.69 9.77 3.21
N GLY A 132 -0.29 9.77 4.10
CA GLY A 132 -1.17 10.91 4.34
C GLY A 132 -1.64 10.97 5.79
N TYR A 133 -2.39 12.03 6.07
CA TYR A 133 -3.10 12.19 7.32
C TYR A 133 -4.58 12.47 7.03
N ASP A 134 -5.45 11.61 7.56
CA ASP A 134 -6.89 11.78 7.44
C ASP A 134 -7.39 12.70 8.55
N ASN A 135 -7.88 13.89 8.17
CA ASN A 135 -8.43 14.87 9.10
C ASN A 135 -9.70 14.38 9.79
N SER A 136 -10.46 13.47 9.17
CA SER A 136 -11.69 12.92 9.74
C SER A 136 -11.41 11.81 10.75
N GLU A 137 -10.50 10.91 10.46
CA GLU A 137 -10.08 9.83 11.35
C GLU A 137 -9.05 10.28 12.40
N LYS A 138 -8.37 11.43 12.16
CA LYS A 138 -7.25 11.92 12.97
C LYS A 138 -6.08 10.94 13.03
N MET A 139 -5.83 10.26 11.91
CA MET A 139 -4.82 9.22 11.81
C MET A 139 -3.94 9.42 10.58
N PHE A 140 -2.67 9.05 10.71
CA PHE A 140 -1.81 8.80 9.57
C PHE A 140 -2.19 7.49 8.92
N PHE A 141 -1.98 7.40 7.62
CA PHE A 141 -2.01 6.15 6.89
C PHE A 141 -0.84 6.07 5.92
N SER A 142 -0.46 4.86 5.58
CA SER A 142 0.55 4.55 4.58
C SER A 142 0.08 3.39 3.72
N THR A 143 0.39 3.44 2.44
CA THR A 143 0.25 2.30 1.53
C THR A 143 1.62 1.94 0.98
N TRP A 144 1.84 0.67 0.67
CA TRP A 144 3.06 0.20 0.03
C TRP A 144 2.76 -0.76 -1.10
N MET A 145 3.44 -0.58 -2.22
CA MET A 145 3.46 -1.49 -3.37
C MET A 145 4.85 -1.51 -3.98
N ASP A 146 5.26 -2.64 -4.50
CA ASP A 146 6.58 -2.86 -5.11
C ASP A 146 6.52 -3.85 -6.28
N ASN A 147 7.65 -4.00 -6.96
CA ASN A 147 7.79 -4.94 -8.09
C ASN A 147 8.13 -6.37 -7.67
N MET A 148 8.14 -6.69 -6.36
CA MET A 148 8.41 -8.03 -5.83
C MET A 148 7.13 -8.75 -5.43
N SER A 149 6.01 -8.03 -5.31
CA SER A 149 4.71 -8.57 -4.92
C SER A 149 3.58 -8.01 -5.79
N THR A 150 2.38 -8.60 -5.66
CA THR A 150 1.15 -8.09 -6.31
C THR A 150 0.15 -7.54 -5.30
N GLY A 151 0.51 -7.54 -4.02
CA GLY A 151 -0.34 -7.06 -2.93
C GLY A 151 -0.18 -5.56 -2.69
N LEU A 152 -1.18 -4.97 -2.04
CA LEU A 152 -1.12 -3.63 -1.49
C LEU A 152 -1.14 -3.74 0.04
N MET A 153 -0.07 -3.29 0.69
CA MET A 153 -0.06 -3.14 2.14
C MET A 153 -0.69 -1.80 2.50
N THR A 154 -1.56 -1.78 3.50
CA THR A 154 -2.14 -0.56 4.06
C THR A 154 -1.98 -0.57 5.58
N MET A 155 -1.51 0.53 6.12
CA MET A 155 -1.29 0.72 7.55
C MET A 155 -1.89 2.03 8.02
N LYS A 156 -2.36 2.09 9.27
CA LYS A 156 -2.87 3.30 9.92
C LYS A 156 -2.30 3.45 11.33
N GLY A 157 -2.23 4.70 11.81
CA GLY A 157 -1.77 4.95 13.17
C GLY A 157 -1.61 6.41 13.51
N THR A 158 -0.84 6.69 14.55
CA THR A 158 -0.78 8.02 15.17
C THR A 158 0.66 8.51 15.32
N TRP A 159 0.79 9.83 15.48
CA TRP A 159 2.02 10.47 15.90
C TRP A 159 2.24 10.31 17.41
N ASP A 160 3.46 10.02 17.79
CA ASP A 160 3.94 10.04 19.17
C ASP A 160 4.95 11.18 19.32
N GLU A 161 4.56 12.19 20.09
CA GLU A 161 5.39 13.38 20.32
C GLU A 161 6.63 13.07 21.15
N ALA A 162 6.56 12.12 22.09
CA ALA A 162 7.67 11.78 22.97
C ALA A 162 8.83 11.11 22.22
N THR A 163 8.49 10.25 21.26
CA THR A 163 9.46 9.52 20.44
C THR A 163 9.72 10.16 19.09
N LYS A 164 8.99 11.22 18.73
CA LYS A 164 9.02 11.87 17.41
C LYS A 164 8.80 10.87 16.27
N SER A 165 7.82 9.99 16.43
CA SER A 165 7.56 8.94 15.47
C SER A 165 6.09 8.83 15.07
N ILE A 166 5.86 8.41 13.81
CA ILE A 166 4.57 7.91 13.33
C ILE A 166 4.57 6.41 13.57
N ASN A 167 3.60 5.92 14.35
CA ASN A 167 3.44 4.50 14.66
C ASN A 167 2.25 3.95 13.90
N LEU A 168 2.49 3.05 12.95
CA LEU A 168 1.48 2.48 12.09
C LEU A 168 1.31 0.99 12.35
N LYS A 169 0.08 0.50 12.18
CA LYS A 169 -0.26 -0.92 12.20
C LYS A 169 -1.08 -1.28 10.97
N GLY A 170 -0.90 -2.47 10.49
CA GLY A 170 -1.63 -3.04 9.37
C GLY A 170 -1.61 -4.56 9.41
N LYS A 171 -2.22 -5.16 8.43
CA LYS A 171 -2.27 -6.61 8.29
C LYS A 171 -1.82 -7.00 6.90
N MET A 172 -1.19 -8.15 6.79
CA MET A 172 -0.88 -8.80 5.53
C MET A 172 -1.10 -10.29 5.62
N VAL A 173 -1.33 -10.93 4.49
CA VAL A 173 -1.31 -12.38 4.41
C VAL A 173 0.13 -12.83 4.18
N CYS A 174 0.65 -13.65 5.08
CA CYS A 174 1.99 -14.21 4.94
C CYS A 174 2.04 -15.12 3.71
N PRO A 175 2.92 -14.84 2.73
CA PRO A 175 2.96 -15.63 1.49
C PRO A 175 3.45 -17.06 1.69
N ALA A 176 4.14 -17.35 2.81
CA ALA A 176 4.69 -18.66 3.08
C ALA A 176 3.64 -19.67 3.62
N ASN A 177 2.63 -19.20 4.34
CA ASN A 177 1.66 -20.08 5.00
C ASN A 177 0.18 -19.65 4.83
N GLY A 178 -0.09 -18.52 4.16
CA GLY A 178 -1.43 -18.01 3.92
C GLY A 178 -2.15 -17.45 5.17
N ILE A 179 -1.45 -17.28 6.29
CA ILE A 179 -2.03 -16.77 7.53
C ILE A 179 -1.97 -15.25 7.58
N GLU A 180 -3.07 -14.60 7.96
CA GLU A 180 -3.08 -13.16 8.22
C GLU A 180 -2.22 -12.87 9.45
N CYS A 181 -1.32 -11.89 9.34
CA CYS A 181 -0.46 -11.45 10.41
C CYS A 181 -0.47 -9.93 10.55
N GLU A 182 -0.24 -9.46 11.78
CA GLU A 182 -0.09 -8.05 12.06
C GLU A 182 1.32 -7.58 11.69
N MET A 183 1.37 -6.37 11.11
CA MET A 183 2.60 -5.64 10.81
C MET A 183 2.58 -4.31 11.54
N ARG A 184 3.73 -3.88 12.03
CA ARG A 184 3.90 -2.60 12.70
C ARG A 184 5.09 -1.86 12.12
N GLU A 185 4.87 -0.58 11.80
CA GLU A 185 5.89 0.35 11.33
C GLU A 185 6.09 1.46 12.34
N VAL A 186 7.35 1.82 12.60
CA VAL A 186 7.73 2.99 13.38
C VAL A 186 8.60 3.88 12.52
N TYR A 187 8.05 5.01 12.07
CA TYR A 187 8.77 6.00 11.29
C TYR A 187 9.20 7.16 12.19
N LYS A 188 10.48 7.21 12.53
CA LYS A 188 11.06 8.18 13.47
C LYS A 188 11.77 9.32 12.74
N ILE A 189 11.42 10.55 13.07
CA ILE A 189 12.11 11.75 12.61
C ILE A 189 13.20 12.08 13.64
N VAL A 190 14.47 11.75 13.32
CA VAL A 190 15.61 12.03 14.21
C VAL A 190 15.97 13.50 14.14
N ASP A 191 16.14 14.02 12.91
CA ASP A 191 16.37 15.42 12.59
C ASP A 191 15.97 15.67 11.12
N ASP A 192 16.20 16.90 10.60
CA ASP A 192 15.81 17.29 9.23
C ASP A 192 16.57 16.50 8.14
N ASN A 193 17.65 15.81 8.48
CA ASN A 193 18.52 15.10 7.54
C ASN A 193 18.59 13.58 7.79
N THR A 194 18.02 13.11 8.90
CA THR A 194 18.09 11.71 9.32
C THR A 194 16.74 11.23 9.80
N HIS A 195 16.20 10.20 9.13
CA HIS A 195 15.01 9.48 9.59
C HIS A 195 15.31 7.99 9.70
N ILE A 196 14.55 7.29 10.52
CA ILE A 196 14.64 5.83 10.70
C ILE A 196 13.24 5.24 10.55
N MET A 197 13.11 4.20 9.75
CA MET A 197 11.91 3.40 9.68
C MET A 197 12.23 1.99 10.16
N GLU A 198 11.45 1.49 11.10
CA GLU A 198 11.53 0.11 11.59
C GLU A 198 10.25 -0.63 11.24
N MET A 199 10.38 -1.84 10.72
CA MET A 199 9.27 -2.73 10.40
C MET A 199 9.33 -3.97 11.27
N TYR A 200 8.22 -4.26 11.91
CA TYR A 200 8.02 -5.40 12.79
C TYR A 200 6.95 -6.32 12.21
N GLY A 201 7.17 -7.60 12.33
CA GLY A 201 6.24 -8.64 11.90
C GLY A 201 6.54 -9.96 12.60
N PRO A 202 5.80 -11.04 12.30
CA PRO A 202 6.03 -12.33 12.93
C PRO A 202 7.33 -12.99 12.45
N ASP A 203 8.10 -13.52 13.36
CA ASP A 203 9.15 -14.48 13.04
C ASP A 203 8.53 -15.74 12.45
N MET A 204 9.04 -16.21 11.33
CA MET A 204 8.45 -17.31 10.56
C MET A 204 8.49 -18.66 11.29
N LYS A 205 9.33 -18.83 12.32
CA LYS A 205 9.43 -20.05 13.11
C LYS A 205 8.58 -20.01 14.35
N THR A 206 8.50 -18.85 15.00
CA THR A 206 7.90 -18.73 16.33
C THR A 206 6.55 -18.01 16.32
N GLY A 207 6.25 -17.24 15.25
CA GLY A 207 5.08 -16.37 15.17
C GLY A 207 5.15 -15.14 16.06
N LYS A 208 6.23 -14.94 16.83
CA LYS A 208 6.41 -13.78 17.71
C LYS A 208 6.85 -12.55 16.92
N GLU A 209 6.37 -11.38 17.33
CA GLU A 209 6.80 -10.12 16.73
C GLU A 209 8.31 -9.92 16.93
N PHE A 210 9.02 -9.59 15.85
CA PHE A 210 10.41 -9.14 15.90
C PHE A 210 10.65 -8.04 14.87
N LYS A 211 11.75 -7.27 15.02
CA LYS A 211 12.17 -6.29 14.02
C LYS A 211 12.82 -7.00 12.84
N GLY A 212 12.09 -7.12 11.74
CA GLY A 212 12.57 -7.77 10.51
C GLY A 212 13.28 -6.81 9.56
N MET A 213 13.06 -5.49 9.70
CA MET A 213 13.70 -4.50 8.82
C MET A 213 13.91 -3.16 9.56
N GLU A 214 15.00 -2.49 9.21
CA GLU A 214 15.28 -1.10 9.57
C GLU A 214 15.80 -0.37 8.32
N ILE A 215 15.31 0.84 8.08
CA ILE A 215 15.83 1.70 7.02
C ILE A 215 16.31 3.00 7.67
N LYS A 216 17.58 3.30 7.48
CA LYS A 216 18.14 4.61 7.81
C LYS A 216 18.14 5.48 6.56
N PHE A 217 17.41 6.58 6.63
CA PHE A 217 17.38 7.60 5.58
C PHE A 217 18.34 8.72 5.92
N THR A 218 19.15 9.11 4.93
CA THR A 218 20.02 10.29 5.02
C THR A 218 19.72 11.20 3.84
N ARG A 219 19.42 12.48 4.11
CA ARG A 219 19.05 13.45 3.08
C ARG A 219 20.18 13.66 2.09
N LYS A 220 19.88 13.61 0.80
CA LYS A 220 20.84 13.99 -0.26
C LYS A 220 21.08 15.49 -0.24
N ARG A 221 22.35 15.86 -0.39
CA ARG A 221 22.79 17.25 -0.55
C ARG A 221 22.66 17.71 -2.00
#